data_cccf040fcae23bbd8e56429d1341866b
#
_entry.id   cccf040fcae23bbd8e56429d1341866b
#
_cell.length_a   1.000
_cell.length_b   1.000
_cell.length_c   1.000
_cell.angle_alpha   90.00
_cell.angle_beta   90.00
_cell.angle_gamma   90.00
#
_symmetry.space_group_name_H-M   'P 1'
#
loop_
_entity.id
_entity.type
_entity.pdbx_description
1 polymer ?
#
loop_
_entity_poly.entity_id
_entity_poly.type
_entity_poly.pdbx_seq_one_letter_code
_entity_poly.pdbx_strand_id
1 'polypeptide(L)'
;MIHGVLNVYKEKGYTSHDVVAKLRGIVKQKKIGHTGTLDPDAEGVLPVCFGKATKLCDLLTDKDKTYQAVLLLGQVTDTQDTSGQVLEKHSTEDLTNEKVENVIRSFEGEYDQIPPMYSALKVNGKKLYELAREGIEIERQPLSLIHI
;
A
#
# COMPACT_ATOMS: atom_id res chain seq x y z
N MET A 1 -20.81 16.52 -17.66
CA MET A 1 -19.99 15.35 -17.23
C MET A 1 -18.52 15.70 -17.44
N ILE A 2 -17.71 15.57 -16.38
CA ILE A 2 -16.28 15.87 -16.41
C ILE A 2 -15.52 14.66 -16.95
N HIS A 3 -14.50 14.90 -17.77
CA HIS A 3 -13.59 13.88 -18.30
C HIS A 3 -12.15 14.37 -18.10
N GLY A 4 -11.31 13.55 -17.50
CA GLY A 4 -9.90 13.91 -17.28
C GLY A 4 -9.31 13.20 -16.07
N VAL A 5 -8.08 13.53 -15.76
CA VAL A 5 -7.34 13.03 -14.59
C VAL A 5 -7.05 14.20 -13.67
N LEU A 6 -7.21 13.99 -12.37
CA LEU A 6 -6.91 14.94 -11.31
C LEU A 6 -5.99 14.27 -10.29
N ASN A 7 -4.89 14.92 -9.96
CA ASN A 7 -4.06 14.52 -8.82
C ASN A 7 -4.69 15.08 -7.54
N VAL A 8 -5.02 14.17 -6.63
CA VAL A 8 -5.59 14.50 -5.32
C VAL A 8 -4.59 14.14 -4.25
N TYR A 9 -4.34 15.02 -3.30
CA TYR A 9 -3.62 14.67 -2.09
C TYR A 9 -4.56 13.92 -1.16
N LYS A 10 -4.27 12.64 -0.94
CA LYS A 10 -4.99 11.82 0.02
C LYS A 10 -4.40 12.03 1.40
N GLU A 11 -5.21 12.52 2.31
CA GLU A 11 -4.85 12.68 3.72
C GLU A 11 -4.88 11.35 4.46
N LYS A 12 -4.14 11.27 5.56
CA LYS A 12 -4.20 10.16 6.52
C LYS A 12 -5.63 10.01 7.08
N GLY A 13 -6.03 8.76 7.33
CA GLY A 13 -7.36 8.42 7.83
C GLY A 13 -8.42 8.17 6.76
N TYR A 14 -8.14 8.49 5.48
CA TYR A 14 -9.02 8.18 4.35
C TYR A 14 -8.52 6.96 3.59
N THR A 15 -9.43 6.08 3.17
CA THR A 15 -9.13 5.12 2.12
C THR A 15 -9.14 5.80 0.75
N SER A 16 -8.48 5.20 -0.25
CA SER A 16 -8.58 5.69 -1.64
C SER A 16 -10.02 5.70 -2.14
N HIS A 17 -10.84 4.80 -1.64
CA HIS A 17 -12.27 4.69 -1.97
C HIS A 17 -13.11 5.84 -1.37
N ASP A 18 -12.79 6.26 -0.14
CA ASP A 18 -13.44 7.41 0.50
C ASP A 18 -13.19 8.71 -0.26
N VAL A 19 -11.95 8.88 -0.78
CA VAL A 19 -11.62 10.02 -1.65
C VAL A 19 -12.51 10.04 -2.89
N VAL A 20 -12.65 8.89 -3.56
CA VAL A 20 -13.54 8.76 -4.73
C VAL A 20 -14.99 9.02 -4.36
N ALA A 21 -15.48 8.51 -3.22
CA ALA A 21 -16.84 8.75 -2.75
C ALA A 21 -17.11 10.23 -2.49
N LYS A 22 -16.17 10.92 -1.84
CA LYS A 22 -16.24 12.37 -1.57
C LYS A 22 -16.28 13.18 -2.87
N LEU A 23 -15.41 12.84 -3.83
CA LEU A 23 -15.39 13.48 -5.14
C LEU A 23 -16.68 13.25 -5.93
N ARG A 24 -17.28 12.05 -5.88
CA ARG A 24 -18.59 11.79 -6.48
C ARG A 24 -19.66 12.73 -5.93
N GLY A 25 -19.63 12.98 -4.63
CA GLY A 25 -20.53 13.93 -3.98
C GLY A 25 -20.34 15.38 -4.45
N ILE A 26 -19.07 15.81 -4.61
CA ILE A 26 -18.73 17.18 -5.02
C ILE A 26 -19.13 17.43 -6.47
N VAL A 27 -18.68 16.56 -7.40
CA VAL A 27 -18.88 16.78 -8.83
C VAL A 27 -20.20 16.23 -9.38
N LYS A 28 -21.00 15.59 -8.52
CA LYS A 28 -22.29 14.96 -8.87
C LYS A 28 -22.19 13.97 -10.04
N GLN A 29 -21.10 13.21 -10.11
CA GLN A 29 -20.81 12.26 -11.17
C GLN A 29 -20.42 10.90 -10.59
N LYS A 30 -21.07 9.82 -11.07
CA LYS A 30 -20.82 8.46 -10.57
C LYS A 30 -19.54 7.83 -11.13
N LYS A 31 -19.23 8.11 -12.41
CA LYS A 31 -18.10 7.48 -13.10
C LYS A 31 -16.79 8.14 -12.74
N ILE A 32 -16.18 7.68 -11.63
CA ILE A 32 -14.88 8.10 -11.11
C ILE A 32 -14.15 6.85 -10.61
N GLY A 33 -12.85 6.75 -10.90
CA GLY A 33 -11.95 5.70 -10.42
C GLY A 33 -10.61 6.28 -9.99
N HIS A 34 -9.79 5.51 -9.29
CA HIS A 34 -8.43 5.88 -8.91
C HIS A 34 -7.41 4.91 -9.52
N THR A 35 -6.14 5.29 -9.57
CA THR A 35 -5.06 4.56 -10.26
C THR A 35 -4.16 3.78 -9.32
N GLY A 36 -4.59 3.49 -8.12
CA GLY A 36 -3.84 2.72 -7.13
C GLY A 36 -4.44 2.89 -5.74
N THR A 37 -4.09 1.98 -4.86
CA THR A 37 -4.58 2.01 -3.48
C THR A 37 -3.46 2.52 -2.57
N LEU A 38 -3.76 3.57 -1.80
CA LEU A 38 -2.99 3.98 -0.64
C LEU A 38 -3.71 3.49 0.61
N ASP A 39 -2.95 2.94 1.54
CA ASP A 39 -3.49 2.53 2.84
C ASP A 39 -4.08 3.72 3.61
N PRO A 40 -5.00 3.49 4.57
CA PRO A 40 -5.61 4.58 5.34
C PRO A 40 -4.58 5.45 6.04
N ASP A 41 -3.49 4.86 6.55
CA ASP A 41 -2.42 5.57 7.25
C ASP A 41 -1.40 6.24 6.33
N ALA A 42 -1.37 5.87 5.05
CA ALA A 42 -0.55 6.54 4.05
C ALA A 42 -1.19 7.83 3.56
N GLU A 43 -0.37 8.81 3.25
CA GLU A 43 -0.78 10.06 2.63
C GLU A 43 0.03 10.31 1.36
N GLY A 44 -0.51 11.12 0.46
CA GLY A 44 0.19 11.48 -0.77
C GLY A 44 -0.69 11.58 -2.00
N VAL A 45 -0.04 11.57 -3.15
CA VAL A 45 -0.71 11.77 -4.45
C VAL A 45 -1.52 10.55 -4.85
N LEU A 46 -2.80 10.75 -5.06
CA LEU A 46 -3.74 9.78 -5.60
C LEU A 46 -4.32 10.32 -6.92
N PRO A 47 -3.87 9.83 -8.09
CA PRO A 47 -4.48 10.22 -9.35
C PRO A 47 -5.88 9.63 -9.47
N VAL A 48 -6.86 10.50 -9.79
CA VAL A 48 -8.28 10.14 -9.92
C VAL A 48 -8.75 10.43 -11.33
N CYS A 49 -9.39 9.45 -11.95
CA CYS A 49 -9.88 9.51 -13.31
C CYS A 49 -11.40 9.74 -13.34
N PHE A 50 -11.86 10.67 -14.19
CA PHE A 50 -13.25 11.05 -14.33
C PHE A 50 -13.82 10.66 -15.71
N GLY A 51 -15.01 10.12 -15.74
CA GLY A 51 -15.76 9.86 -16.95
C GLY A 51 -15.03 8.93 -17.92
N LYS A 52 -14.74 9.39 -19.15
CA LYS A 52 -14.04 8.57 -20.15
C LYS A 52 -12.61 8.21 -19.73
N ALA A 53 -11.95 9.05 -18.92
CA ALA A 53 -10.59 8.80 -18.46
C ALA A 53 -10.49 7.63 -17.45
N THR A 54 -11.60 7.09 -16.92
CA THR A 54 -11.55 5.87 -16.10
C THR A 54 -10.97 4.65 -16.83
N LYS A 55 -10.95 4.68 -18.17
CA LYS A 55 -10.28 3.65 -18.99
C LYS A 55 -8.74 3.68 -18.86
N LEU A 56 -8.18 4.76 -18.33
CA LEU A 56 -6.74 4.91 -18.11
C LEU A 56 -6.30 4.38 -16.73
N CYS A 57 -7.24 4.03 -15.85
CA CYS A 57 -6.89 3.61 -14.48
C CYS A 57 -5.89 2.47 -14.48
N ASP A 58 -6.17 1.38 -15.20
CA ASP A 58 -5.28 0.21 -15.23
C ASP A 58 -3.90 0.56 -15.81
N LEU A 59 -3.88 1.34 -16.91
CA LEU A 59 -2.64 1.78 -17.53
C LEU A 59 -1.77 2.67 -16.62
N LEU A 60 -2.40 3.47 -15.75
CA LEU A 60 -1.71 4.35 -14.81
C LEU A 60 -1.35 3.62 -13.51
N THR A 61 -2.06 2.52 -13.18
CA THR A 61 -1.76 1.69 -12.02
C THR A 61 -0.41 0.98 -12.16
N ASP A 62 -0.01 0.61 -13.37
CA ASP A 62 1.25 -0.09 -13.65
C ASP A 62 2.47 0.85 -13.80
N LYS A 63 2.31 2.13 -13.46
CA LYS A 63 3.43 3.09 -13.49
C LYS A 63 4.24 3.07 -12.20
N ASP A 64 5.48 3.52 -12.32
CA ASP A 64 6.40 3.67 -11.20
C ASP A 64 5.79 4.49 -10.07
N LYS A 65 6.14 4.13 -8.85
CA LYS A 65 5.70 4.81 -7.64
C LYS A 65 6.87 5.09 -6.74
N THR A 66 6.87 6.26 -6.13
CA THR A 66 7.87 6.64 -5.13
C THR A 66 7.19 6.78 -3.78
N TYR A 67 7.75 6.12 -2.78
CA TYR A 67 7.26 6.17 -1.40
C TYR A 67 8.35 6.70 -0.49
N GLN A 68 7.95 7.52 0.46
CA GLN A 68 8.78 7.89 1.60
C GLN A 68 8.22 7.18 2.83
N ALA A 69 9.04 6.36 3.47
CA ALA A 69 8.65 5.58 4.64
C ALA A 69 9.56 5.89 5.83
N VAL A 70 9.02 5.76 7.04
CA VAL A 70 9.79 5.79 8.27
C VAL A 70 9.89 4.37 8.80
N LEU A 71 11.13 3.85 8.83
CA LEU A 71 11.41 2.52 9.35
C LEU A 71 11.67 2.61 10.86
N LEU A 72 10.84 1.93 11.65
CA LEU A 72 11.05 1.78 13.09
C LEU A 72 11.80 0.48 13.36
N LEU A 73 13.02 0.60 13.91
CA LEU A 73 13.86 -0.53 14.26
C LEU A 73 13.60 -1.01 15.69
N GLY A 74 13.99 -2.26 15.99
CA GLY A 74 13.96 -2.85 17.32
C GLY A 74 12.67 -3.58 17.67
N GLN A 75 11.72 -3.72 16.77
CA GLN A 75 10.53 -4.54 17.01
C GLN A 75 10.00 -5.21 15.73
N VAL A 76 9.37 -6.35 15.92
CA VAL A 76 8.62 -7.09 14.89
C VAL A 76 7.15 -7.07 15.25
N THR A 77 6.28 -6.80 14.29
CA THR A 77 4.82 -6.80 14.48
C THR A 77 4.15 -7.80 13.54
N ASP A 78 2.95 -8.23 13.90
CA ASP A 78 2.14 -9.17 13.11
C ASP A 78 1.64 -8.57 11.77
N THR A 79 1.52 -7.24 11.70
CA THR A 79 1.12 -6.51 10.49
C THR A 79 2.29 -6.06 9.63
N GLN A 80 3.54 -6.17 10.12
CA GLN A 80 4.76 -5.62 9.51
C GLN A 80 4.75 -4.08 9.40
N ASP A 81 3.90 -3.41 10.16
CA ASP A 81 3.85 -1.96 10.34
C ASP A 81 3.67 -1.61 11.83
N THR A 82 3.62 -0.32 12.16
CA THR A 82 3.50 0.15 13.55
C THR A 82 2.08 0.04 14.12
N SER A 83 1.10 -0.42 13.38
CA SER A 83 -0.30 -0.56 13.83
C SER A 83 -0.58 -1.91 14.49
N GLY A 84 0.27 -2.91 14.25
CA GLY A 84 0.11 -4.28 14.73
C GLY A 84 0.56 -4.51 16.16
N GLN A 85 0.31 -5.74 16.64
CA GLN A 85 0.80 -6.20 17.93
C GLN A 85 2.31 -6.51 17.83
N VAL A 86 3.06 -6.06 18.83
CA VAL A 86 4.50 -6.36 18.90
C VAL A 86 4.68 -7.83 19.27
N LEU A 87 5.30 -8.59 18.38
CA LEU A 87 5.64 -10.00 18.57
C LEU A 87 6.99 -10.17 19.24
N GLU A 88 7.99 -9.37 18.80
CA GLU A 88 9.37 -9.44 19.29
C GLU A 88 9.95 -8.05 19.50
N LYS A 89 10.88 -7.93 20.45
CA LYS A 89 11.68 -6.73 20.68
C LYS A 89 13.15 -7.08 20.66
N HIS A 90 13.94 -6.26 19.96
CA HIS A 90 15.39 -6.41 19.83
C HIS A 90 16.10 -5.12 20.22
N SER A 91 17.32 -5.25 20.80
CA SER A 91 18.16 -4.09 21.06
C SER A 91 18.60 -3.43 19.75
N THR A 92 18.66 -2.12 19.76
CA THR A 92 19.18 -1.30 18.64
C THR A 92 20.51 -0.63 18.97
N GLU A 93 21.10 -0.92 20.13
CA GLU A 93 22.31 -0.26 20.64
C GLU A 93 23.54 -0.47 19.74
N ASP A 94 23.65 -1.66 19.10
CA ASP A 94 24.74 -2.00 18.18
C ASP A 94 24.49 -1.61 16.73
N LEU A 95 23.37 -0.92 16.43
CA LEU A 95 23.03 -0.49 15.08
C LEU A 95 23.74 0.82 14.75
N THR A 96 24.50 0.79 13.65
CA THR A 96 25.08 1.99 13.05
C THR A 96 24.30 2.37 11.79
N ASN A 97 24.34 3.64 11.41
CA ASN A 97 23.73 4.10 10.17
C ASN A 97 24.24 3.31 8.95
N GLU A 98 25.53 2.99 8.93
CA GLU A 98 26.13 2.20 7.85
C GLU A 98 25.54 0.78 7.76
N LYS A 99 25.36 0.10 8.89
CA LYS A 99 24.72 -1.23 8.90
C LYS A 99 23.30 -1.16 8.38
N VAL A 100 22.51 -0.17 8.83
CA VAL A 100 21.12 0.02 8.40
C VAL A 100 21.06 0.32 6.90
N GLU A 101 21.90 1.24 6.42
CA GLU A 101 21.94 1.62 5.00
C GLU A 101 22.32 0.42 4.11
N ASN A 102 23.32 -0.37 4.50
CA ASN A 102 23.74 -1.55 3.77
C ASN A 102 22.60 -2.59 3.67
N VAL A 103 21.84 -2.79 4.75
CA VAL A 103 20.69 -3.70 4.73
C VAL A 103 19.58 -3.16 3.82
N ILE A 104 19.26 -1.86 3.90
CA ILE A 104 18.25 -1.25 3.01
C ILE A 104 18.66 -1.40 1.55
N ARG A 105 19.92 -1.11 1.20
CA ARG A 105 20.44 -1.28 -0.15
C ARG A 105 20.42 -2.72 -0.65
N SER A 106 20.46 -3.72 0.23
CA SER A 106 20.38 -5.12 -0.17
C SER A 106 19.01 -5.52 -0.75
N PHE A 107 18.00 -4.68 -0.59
CA PHE A 107 16.68 -4.85 -1.20
C PHE A 107 16.55 -4.19 -2.59
N GLU A 108 17.58 -3.48 -3.07
CA GLU A 108 17.59 -2.96 -4.45
C GLU A 108 17.65 -4.13 -5.45
N GLY A 109 16.88 -4.00 -6.53
CA GLY A 109 16.78 -5.02 -7.59
C GLY A 109 15.59 -5.94 -7.45
N GLU A 110 15.69 -7.14 -8.02
CA GLU A 110 14.62 -8.15 -7.96
C GLU A 110 14.55 -8.78 -6.58
N TYR A 111 13.34 -8.86 -6.06
CA TYR A 111 13.06 -9.40 -4.73
C TYR A 111 11.76 -10.20 -4.71
N ASP A 112 11.83 -11.42 -4.21
CA ASP A 112 10.67 -12.28 -4.02
C ASP A 112 10.10 -12.10 -2.60
N GLN A 113 9.02 -11.32 -2.50
CA GLN A 113 8.34 -11.04 -1.24
C GLN A 113 7.24 -12.05 -0.95
N ILE A 114 7.28 -12.70 0.20
CA ILE A 114 6.11 -13.40 0.75
C ILE A 114 5.18 -12.35 1.36
N PRO A 115 3.98 -12.12 0.80
CA PRO A 115 3.09 -11.08 1.29
C PRO A 115 2.62 -11.39 2.72
N PRO A 116 2.47 -10.37 3.59
CA PRO A 116 1.93 -10.58 4.93
C PRO A 116 0.46 -11.04 4.87
N MET A 117 0.00 -11.74 5.92
CA MET A 117 -1.41 -12.10 6.04
C MET A 117 -2.32 -10.87 6.08
N TYR A 118 -1.87 -9.77 6.66
CA TYR A 118 -2.59 -8.49 6.68
C TYR A 118 -2.43 -7.71 5.36
N SER A 119 -2.70 -8.36 4.23
CA SER A 119 -2.68 -7.74 2.90
C SER A 119 -4.02 -7.87 2.18
N ALA A 120 -4.25 -7.03 1.17
CA ALA A 120 -5.45 -7.06 0.33
C ALA A 120 -5.41 -8.11 -0.78
N LEU A 121 -4.33 -8.90 -0.86
CA LEU A 121 -4.19 -9.98 -1.83
C LEU A 121 -5.32 -11.00 -1.64
N LYS A 122 -5.89 -11.46 -2.75
CA LYS A 122 -6.96 -12.46 -2.72
C LYS A 122 -6.41 -13.86 -3.00
N VAL A 123 -6.78 -14.81 -2.15
CA VAL A 123 -6.55 -16.23 -2.37
C VAL A 123 -7.91 -16.93 -2.27
N ASN A 124 -8.26 -17.70 -3.29
CA ASN A 124 -9.56 -18.39 -3.38
C ASN A 124 -10.78 -17.47 -3.18
N GLY A 125 -10.67 -16.20 -3.65
CA GLY A 125 -11.75 -15.22 -3.59
C GLY A 125 -11.86 -14.42 -2.28
N LYS A 126 -11.19 -14.84 -1.19
CA LYS A 126 -11.11 -14.10 0.07
C LYS A 126 -9.80 -13.30 0.14
N LYS A 127 -9.83 -12.14 0.77
CA LYS A 127 -8.62 -11.35 1.01
C LYS A 127 -7.84 -11.92 2.21
N LEU A 128 -6.51 -11.85 2.15
CA LEU A 128 -5.65 -12.41 3.21
C LEU A 128 -5.95 -11.78 4.57
N TYR A 129 -6.19 -10.47 4.65
CA TYR A 129 -6.53 -9.83 5.93
C TYR A 129 -7.86 -10.30 6.53
N GLU A 130 -8.83 -10.75 5.70
CA GLU A 130 -10.08 -11.32 6.17
C GLU A 130 -9.82 -12.66 6.86
N LEU A 131 -8.97 -13.51 6.25
CA LEU A 131 -8.54 -14.79 6.84
C LEU A 131 -7.72 -14.58 8.13
N ALA A 132 -6.81 -13.58 8.13
CA ALA A 132 -6.02 -13.25 9.31
C ALA A 132 -6.91 -12.87 10.52
N ARG A 133 -7.96 -12.10 10.28
CA ARG A 133 -8.94 -11.73 11.32
C ARG A 133 -9.76 -12.93 11.84
N GLU A 134 -9.95 -13.93 11.01
CA GLU A 134 -10.57 -15.22 11.37
C GLU A 134 -9.58 -16.17 12.09
N GLY A 135 -8.31 -15.75 12.26
CA GLY A 135 -7.25 -16.58 12.85
C GLY A 135 -6.76 -17.69 11.92
N ILE A 136 -7.06 -17.58 10.62
CA ILE A 136 -6.68 -18.56 9.60
C ILE A 136 -5.40 -18.10 8.91
N GLU A 137 -4.34 -18.87 9.03
CA GLU A 137 -3.10 -18.68 8.27
C GLU A 137 -3.05 -19.67 7.10
N ILE A 138 -2.64 -19.18 5.92
CA ILE A 138 -2.48 -19.98 4.71
C ILE A 138 -1.10 -19.79 4.10
N GLU A 139 -0.63 -20.79 3.38
CA GLU A 139 0.58 -20.69 2.58
C GLU A 139 0.40 -19.66 1.46
N ARG A 140 1.41 -18.80 1.29
CA ARG A 140 1.40 -17.71 0.32
C ARG A 140 2.56 -17.90 -0.65
N GLN A 141 2.26 -17.68 -1.93
CA GLN A 141 3.30 -17.67 -2.95
C GLN A 141 4.05 -16.33 -2.94
N PRO A 142 5.36 -16.34 -3.14
CA PRO A 142 6.13 -15.12 -3.30
C PRO A 142 5.63 -14.26 -4.47
N LEU A 143 5.69 -12.96 -4.30
CA LEU A 143 5.45 -11.97 -5.36
C LEU A 143 6.81 -11.40 -5.78
N SER A 144 7.09 -11.44 -7.07
CA SER A 144 8.28 -10.80 -7.62
C SER A 144 8.09 -9.29 -7.63
N LEU A 145 8.99 -8.57 -6.99
CA LEU A 145 9.05 -7.11 -6.92
C LEU A 145 10.41 -6.64 -7.44
N ILE A 146 10.43 -5.43 -7.99
CA ILE A 146 11.67 -4.74 -8.37
C ILE A 146 11.72 -3.43 -7.60
N HIS A 147 12.76 -3.25 -6.79
CA HIS A 147 13.07 -2.00 -6.10
C HIS A 147 14.16 -1.26 -6.87
N ILE A 148 13.93 0.01 -7.15
CA ILE A 148 14.83 0.87 -7.93
C ILE A 148 15.35 2.01 -7.07
#